data_a5bdbb33f9fccb7d268b4e6798477008
#
_entry.id   a5bdbb33f9fccb7d268b4e6798477008
#
_cell.length_a   1.000
_cell.length_b   1.000
_cell.length_c   1.000
_cell.angle_alpha   90.00
_cell.angle_beta   90.00
_cell.angle_gamma   90.00
#
_symmetry.space_group_name_H-M   'P 1'
#
loop_
_entity.id
_entity.type
_entity.pdbx_description
1 polymer ?
#
loop_
_entity_poly.entity_id
_entity_poly.type
_entity_poly.pdbx_seq_one_letter_code
_entity_poly.pdbx_strand_id
1 'polypeptide(L)'
;IIRLEDDIVTRMLRTSFAKELDFDIKRLGVNAGGLLIGAIETTSQAVAQVLQYLFQHKEWLVAAQTAAQKSDLAEFDGIVWEALRFVPITSYLFRTTVSDYTAAKDTNYETVLRAGTYVLPVTLSATFDERAFESPEAFIPQRNWYNYFHFGFGSHECLGRYVGMVMIPEMVRQVLIKQGVEPKGDIDYKSGPFPESYDLAWTTQ
;
A
#
# COMPACT_ATOMS: atom_id res chain seq x y z
N ILE A 1 -22.50 -22.71 26.66
CA ILE A 1 -22.42 -21.32 26.18
C ILE A 1 -21.17 -21.23 25.34
N ILE A 2 -21.32 -21.08 24.02
CA ILE A 2 -20.16 -20.85 23.12
C ILE A 2 -19.65 -19.44 23.43
N ARG A 3 -18.44 -19.32 23.92
CA ARG A 3 -17.78 -18.03 24.09
C ARG A 3 -17.33 -17.56 22.71
N LEU A 4 -17.95 -16.53 22.19
CA LEU A 4 -17.51 -15.92 20.94
C LEU A 4 -16.16 -15.23 21.14
N GLU A 5 -15.23 -15.46 20.20
CA GLU A 5 -13.96 -14.75 20.18
C GLU A 5 -14.16 -13.24 20.02
N ASP A 6 -13.25 -12.43 20.55
CA ASP A 6 -13.30 -10.98 20.38
C ASP A 6 -12.59 -10.56 19.07
N ASP A 7 -13.21 -10.89 17.96
CA ASP A 7 -12.76 -10.56 16.61
C ASP A 7 -13.64 -9.49 15.95
N ILE A 8 -13.24 -9.05 14.77
CA ILE A 8 -13.93 -7.99 14.04
C ILE A 8 -15.36 -8.38 13.64
N VAL A 9 -15.59 -9.66 13.30
CA VAL A 9 -16.91 -10.16 12.91
C VAL A 9 -17.85 -10.13 14.11
N THR A 10 -17.38 -10.63 15.26
CA THR A 10 -18.12 -10.59 16.52
C THR A 10 -18.40 -9.15 16.96
N ARG A 11 -17.45 -8.24 16.80
CA ARG A 11 -17.66 -6.81 17.09
C ARG A 11 -18.70 -6.19 16.16
N MET A 12 -18.64 -6.45 14.86
CA MET A 12 -19.65 -5.99 13.90
C MET A 12 -21.03 -6.53 14.21
N LEU A 13 -21.16 -7.82 14.60
CA LEU A 13 -22.43 -8.43 15.02
C LEU A 13 -23.05 -7.79 16.27
N ARG A 14 -22.19 -7.33 17.18
CA ARG A 14 -22.63 -6.69 18.45
C ARG A 14 -22.88 -5.19 18.31
N THR A 15 -22.40 -4.56 17.25
CA THR A 15 -22.53 -3.12 17.05
C THR A 15 -23.93 -2.81 16.51
N SER A 16 -24.59 -1.84 17.13
CA SER A 16 -25.83 -1.27 16.60
C SER A 16 -25.49 -0.19 15.58
N PHE A 17 -25.94 -0.38 14.35
CA PHE A 17 -25.77 0.60 13.28
C PHE A 17 -27.04 1.47 13.14
N ALA A 18 -26.88 2.68 12.62
CA ALA A 18 -28.00 3.54 12.27
C ALA A 18 -28.91 2.82 11.24
N LYS A 19 -30.23 2.95 11.39
CA LYS A 19 -31.20 2.25 10.53
C LYS A 19 -31.06 2.64 9.06
N GLU A 20 -30.66 3.87 8.81
CA GLU A 20 -30.44 4.44 7.47
C GLU A 20 -29.32 3.73 6.71
N LEU A 21 -28.39 3.08 7.40
CA LEU A 21 -27.31 2.30 6.80
C LEU A 21 -27.77 0.94 6.29
N ASP A 22 -28.94 0.47 6.75
CA ASP A 22 -29.48 -0.86 6.41
C ASP A 22 -28.41 -1.97 6.52
N PHE A 23 -27.67 -1.95 7.65
CA PHE A 23 -26.53 -2.83 7.87
C PHE A 23 -26.98 -4.18 8.42
N ASP A 24 -27.36 -5.07 7.52
CA ASP A 24 -27.80 -6.42 7.79
C ASP A 24 -26.64 -7.45 7.81
N ILE A 25 -26.98 -8.70 8.09
CA ILE A 25 -26.01 -9.82 8.12
C ILE A 25 -25.32 -10.04 6.77
N LYS A 26 -26.00 -9.76 5.66
CA LYS A 26 -25.42 -9.87 4.32
C LYS A 26 -24.34 -8.81 4.10
N ARG A 27 -24.61 -7.56 4.46
CA ARG A 27 -23.63 -6.47 4.42
C ARG A 27 -22.44 -6.74 5.33
N LEU A 28 -22.69 -7.32 6.52
CA LEU A 28 -21.61 -7.76 7.41
C LEU A 28 -20.68 -8.76 6.70
N GLY A 29 -21.26 -9.79 6.07
CA GLY A 29 -20.48 -10.77 5.33
C GLY A 29 -19.66 -10.15 4.19
N VAL A 30 -20.25 -9.23 3.41
CA VAL A 30 -19.57 -8.52 2.34
C VAL A 30 -18.41 -7.66 2.88
N ASN A 31 -18.62 -6.95 3.99
CA ASN A 31 -17.56 -6.14 4.60
C ASN A 31 -16.43 -7.00 5.17
N ALA A 32 -16.75 -8.13 5.83
CA ALA A 32 -15.74 -9.05 6.34
C ALA A 32 -14.89 -9.64 5.19
N GLY A 33 -15.55 -10.07 4.09
CA GLY A 33 -14.86 -10.54 2.88
C GLY A 33 -13.99 -9.45 2.25
N GLY A 34 -14.50 -8.23 2.14
CA GLY A 34 -13.76 -7.07 1.63
C GLY A 34 -12.50 -6.75 2.45
N LEU A 35 -12.58 -6.86 3.78
CA LEU A 35 -11.42 -6.69 4.65
C LEU A 35 -10.34 -7.75 4.41
N LEU A 36 -10.74 -9.02 4.21
CA LEU A 36 -9.78 -10.10 3.93
C LEU A 36 -9.07 -9.88 2.59
N ILE A 37 -9.81 -9.56 1.52
CA ILE A 37 -9.25 -9.26 0.20
C ILE A 37 -8.29 -8.06 0.30
N GLY A 38 -8.75 -6.97 0.92
CA GLY A 38 -7.95 -5.75 1.06
C GLY A 38 -6.68 -5.94 1.90
N ALA A 39 -6.73 -6.78 2.94
CA ALA A 39 -5.59 -6.98 3.84
C ALA A 39 -4.55 -7.96 3.29
N ILE A 40 -4.98 -9.06 2.68
CA ILE A 40 -4.05 -10.13 2.28
C ILE A 40 -3.36 -9.79 0.96
N GLU A 41 -4.14 -9.53 -0.07
CA GLU A 41 -3.62 -9.39 -1.43
C GLU A 41 -2.74 -8.15 -1.58
N THR A 42 -3.23 -6.98 -1.22
CA THR A 42 -2.48 -5.73 -1.38
C THR A 42 -1.23 -5.66 -0.51
N THR A 43 -1.28 -6.24 0.71
CA THR A 43 -0.10 -6.31 1.58
C THR A 43 0.97 -7.23 0.98
N SER A 44 0.58 -8.40 0.47
CA SER A 44 1.50 -9.34 -0.20
C SER A 44 2.16 -8.70 -1.42
N GLN A 45 1.38 -7.97 -2.22
CA GLN A 45 1.88 -7.23 -3.39
C GLN A 45 2.90 -6.17 -2.99
N ALA A 46 2.59 -5.36 -1.97
CA ALA A 46 3.50 -4.34 -1.47
C ALA A 46 4.85 -4.95 -1.07
N VAL A 47 4.81 -6.04 -0.31
CA VAL A 47 6.01 -6.76 0.15
C VAL A 47 6.82 -7.30 -1.03
N ALA A 48 6.17 -7.98 -1.98
CA ALA A 48 6.84 -8.53 -3.15
C ALA A 48 7.51 -7.44 -4.01
N GLN A 49 6.81 -6.36 -4.27
CA GLN A 49 7.32 -5.22 -5.06
C GLN A 49 8.49 -4.53 -4.38
N VAL A 50 8.41 -4.27 -3.06
CA VAL A 50 9.52 -3.69 -2.29
C VAL A 50 10.74 -4.61 -2.32
N LEU A 51 10.55 -5.91 -2.08
CA LEU A 51 11.64 -6.89 -2.13
C LEU A 51 12.30 -6.91 -3.51
N GLN A 52 11.51 -7.00 -4.59
CA GLN A 52 12.06 -6.96 -5.94
C GLN A 52 12.84 -5.68 -6.20
N TYR A 53 12.29 -4.53 -5.82
CA TYR A 53 12.99 -3.25 -5.96
C TYR A 53 14.35 -3.27 -5.25
N LEU A 54 14.39 -3.72 -3.99
CA LEU A 54 15.62 -3.80 -3.21
C LEU A 54 16.63 -4.78 -3.80
N PHE A 55 16.20 -5.95 -4.25
CA PHE A 55 17.11 -6.91 -4.91
C PHE A 55 17.70 -6.38 -6.23
N GLN A 56 16.98 -5.53 -6.94
CA GLN A 56 17.45 -4.89 -8.16
C GLN A 56 18.38 -3.68 -7.87
N HIS A 57 18.37 -3.14 -6.64
CA HIS A 57 19.17 -1.99 -6.21
C HIS A 57 20.09 -2.36 -5.05
N LYS A 58 21.23 -2.95 -5.38
CA LYS A 58 22.13 -3.59 -4.40
C LYS A 58 22.56 -2.67 -3.26
N GLU A 59 22.77 -1.39 -3.50
CA GLU A 59 23.12 -0.41 -2.46
C GLU A 59 22.02 -0.29 -1.40
N TRP A 60 20.77 -0.24 -1.83
CA TRP A 60 19.60 -0.14 -0.93
C TRP A 60 19.27 -1.47 -0.27
N LEU A 61 19.54 -2.59 -0.93
CA LEU A 61 19.45 -3.91 -0.31
C LEU A 61 20.39 -4.02 0.89
N VAL A 62 21.66 -3.65 0.73
CA VAL A 62 22.66 -3.69 1.81
C VAL A 62 22.29 -2.74 2.95
N ALA A 63 21.84 -1.52 2.62
CA ALA A 63 21.34 -0.57 3.61
C ALA A 63 20.14 -1.12 4.38
N ALA A 64 19.15 -1.69 3.67
CA ALA A 64 17.96 -2.31 4.29
C ALA A 64 18.33 -3.48 5.19
N GLN A 65 19.19 -4.40 4.74
CA GLN A 65 19.65 -5.53 5.55
C GLN A 65 20.40 -5.09 6.81
N THR A 66 21.18 -4.02 6.73
CA THR A 66 21.88 -3.44 7.88
C THR A 66 20.90 -2.78 8.84
N ALA A 67 19.96 -1.98 8.32
CA ALA A 67 18.95 -1.32 9.14
C ALA A 67 17.99 -2.31 9.82
N ALA A 68 17.66 -3.43 9.14
CA ALA A 68 16.79 -4.50 9.66
C ALA A 68 17.31 -5.18 10.92
N GLN A 69 18.61 -5.07 11.21
CA GLN A 69 19.26 -5.65 12.43
C GLN A 69 19.27 -4.70 13.61
N LYS A 70 18.89 -3.43 13.43
CA LYS A 70 18.89 -2.43 14.49
C LYS A 70 17.67 -2.59 15.39
N SER A 71 17.77 -2.07 16.61
CA SER A 71 16.63 -1.98 17.53
C SER A 71 15.66 -0.85 17.17
N ASP A 72 16.17 0.23 16.58
CA ASP A 72 15.39 1.31 16.00
C ASP A 72 15.22 1.05 14.50
N LEU A 73 13.98 0.84 14.06
CA LEU A 73 13.63 0.49 12.69
C LEU A 73 13.23 1.69 11.82
N ALA A 74 13.32 2.92 12.33
CA ALA A 74 12.88 4.10 11.58
C ALA A 74 13.61 4.26 10.23
N GLU A 75 14.91 3.97 10.17
CA GLU A 75 15.68 3.96 8.93
C GLU A 75 15.23 2.85 7.98
N PHE A 76 14.97 1.66 8.50
CA PHE A 76 14.47 0.52 7.74
C PHE A 76 13.09 0.82 7.14
N ASP A 77 12.18 1.32 7.95
CA ASP A 77 10.84 1.70 7.51
C ASP A 77 10.90 2.77 6.41
N GLY A 78 11.78 3.76 6.55
CA GLY A 78 12.02 4.78 5.54
C GLY A 78 12.46 4.18 4.19
N ILE A 79 13.35 3.19 4.20
CA ILE A 79 13.79 2.49 2.99
C ILE A 79 12.61 1.74 2.35
N VAL A 80 11.78 1.05 3.13
CA VAL A 80 10.61 0.32 2.63
C VAL A 80 9.61 1.28 1.97
N TRP A 81 9.30 2.40 2.61
CA TRP A 81 8.34 3.37 2.08
C TRP A 81 8.86 4.10 0.85
N GLU A 82 10.14 4.40 0.81
CA GLU A 82 10.74 5.01 -0.37
C GLU A 82 10.78 4.02 -1.54
N ALA A 83 11.10 2.75 -1.31
CA ALA A 83 11.01 1.72 -2.35
C ALA A 83 9.58 1.63 -2.90
N LEU A 84 8.56 1.62 -2.03
CA LEU A 84 7.15 1.57 -2.45
C LEU A 84 6.71 2.82 -3.23
N ARG A 85 7.36 3.96 -3.08
CA ARG A 85 7.13 5.15 -3.89
C ARG A 85 7.53 4.93 -5.35
N PHE A 86 8.61 4.21 -5.60
CA PHE A 86 9.05 3.86 -6.96
C PHE A 86 8.21 2.75 -7.59
N VAL A 87 7.68 1.85 -6.77
CA VAL A 87 6.88 0.69 -7.22
C VAL A 87 5.54 0.62 -6.46
N PRO A 88 4.65 1.62 -6.62
CA PRO A 88 3.40 1.66 -5.87
C PRO A 88 2.48 0.50 -6.25
N ILE A 89 1.76 -0.05 -5.27
CA ILE A 89 0.78 -1.13 -5.47
C ILE A 89 -0.24 -0.74 -6.54
N THR A 90 -0.68 0.51 -6.53
CA THR A 90 -1.68 1.04 -7.46
C THR A 90 -1.10 2.27 -8.16
N SER A 91 -0.79 2.13 -9.44
CA SER A 91 -0.23 3.23 -10.25
C SER A 91 -1.28 4.28 -10.64
N TYR A 92 -2.57 3.91 -10.61
CA TYR A 92 -3.69 4.79 -10.94
C TYR A 92 -4.97 4.32 -10.25
N LEU A 93 -5.94 5.22 -10.15
CA LEU A 93 -7.25 4.95 -9.58
C LEU A 93 -8.35 5.30 -10.60
N PHE A 94 -9.52 4.71 -10.44
CA PHE A 94 -10.69 5.07 -11.24
C PHE A 94 -11.67 5.88 -10.40
N ARG A 95 -12.20 6.95 -10.97
CA ARG A 95 -13.26 7.76 -10.37
C ARG A 95 -14.27 8.17 -11.45
N THR A 96 -15.49 8.47 -11.01
CA THR A 96 -16.50 9.10 -11.87
C THR A 96 -17.05 10.30 -11.10
N THR A 97 -17.12 11.45 -11.75
CA THR A 97 -17.68 12.64 -11.15
C THR A 97 -19.20 12.50 -11.01
N VAL A 98 -19.74 12.73 -9.82
CA VAL A 98 -21.20 12.71 -9.56
C VAL A 98 -21.87 14.06 -9.84
N SER A 99 -21.07 15.13 -9.87
CA SER A 99 -21.47 16.50 -10.20
C SER A 99 -20.35 17.20 -10.95
N ASP A 100 -20.61 18.35 -11.53
CA ASP A 100 -19.57 19.20 -12.12
C ASP A 100 -18.53 19.55 -11.04
N TYR A 101 -17.25 19.43 -11.40
CA TYR A 101 -16.12 19.68 -10.52
C TYR A 101 -15.02 20.42 -11.27
N THR A 102 -14.43 21.43 -10.65
CA THR A 102 -13.27 22.13 -11.21
C THR A 102 -12.00 21.61 -10.59
N ALA A 103 -11.24 20.83 -11.36
CA ALA A 103 -9.93 20.32 -10.96
C ALA A 103 -8.86 21.42 -11.12
N ALA A 104 -7.85 21.41 -10.27
CA ALA A 104 -6.70 22.33 -10.27
C ALA A 104 -7.12 23.80 -10.32
N LYS A 105 -8.19 24.14 -9.61
CA LYS A 105 -8.76 25.49 -9.57
C LYS A 105 -7.70 26.55 -9.22
N ASP A 106 -7.81 27.69 -9.87
CA ASP A 106 -6.89 28.84 -9.71
C ASP A 106 -5.44 28.56 -10.15
N THR A 107 -5.23 27.53 -10.99
CA THR A 107 -3.93 27.22 -11.61
C THR A 107 -4.02 27.25 -13.14
N ASN A 108 -2.86 27.21 -13.81
CA ASN A 108 -2.77 27.10 -15.28
C ASN A 108 -3.32 25.77 -15.83
N TYR A 109 -3.67 24.82 -14.95
CA TYR A 109 -4.21 23.49 -15.29
C TYR A 109 -5.69 23.36 -14.93
N GLU A 110 -6.34 24.48 -14.62
CA GLU A 110 -7.76 24.46 -14.26
C GLU A 110 -8.59 23.81 -15.35
N THR A 111 -9.36 22.80 -14.95
CA THR A 111 -10.18 22.00 -15.88
C THR A 111 -11.52 21.69 -15.27
N VAL A 112 -12.59 21.99 -16.01
CA VAL A 112 -13.97 21.65 -15.61
C VAL A 112 -14.27 20.22 -16.01
N LEU A 113 -14.51 19.35 -15.02
CA LEU A 113 -14.99 17.97 -15.20
C LEU A 113 -16.49 17.96 -15.03
N ARG A 114 -17.23 17.58 -16.09
CA ARG A 114 -18.69 17.49 -16.04
C ARG A 114 -19.13 16.25 -15.27
N ALA A 115 -20.33 16.29 -14.70
CA ALA A 115 -20.96 15.11 -14.11
C ALA A 115 -20.93 13.91 -15.06
N GLY A 116 -20.58 12.73 -14.56
CA GLY A 116 -20.42 11.51 -15.36
C GLY A 116 -19.07 11.34 -16.04
N THR A 117 -18.12 12.29 -15.90
CA THR A 117 -16.77 12.16 -16.46
C THR A 117 -15.99 11.06 -15.74
N TYR A 118 -15.39 10.13 -16.50
CA TYR A 118 -14.41 9.18 -16.00
C TYR A 118 -13.07 9.88 -15.78
N VAL A 119 -12.53 9.74 -14.58
CA VAL A 119 -11.26 10.36 -14.17
C VAL A 119 -10.28 9.25 -13.77
N LEU A 120 -9.07 9.34 -14.25
CA LEU A 120 -7.97 8.44 -13.92
C LEU A 120 -6.88 9.19 -13.16
N PRO A 121 -6.96 9.33 -11.83
CA PRO A 121 -5.87 9.86 -11.04
C PRO A 121 -4.66 8.95 -11.11
N VAL A 122 -3.55 9.43 -11.70
CA VAL A 122 -2.31 8.66 -11.87
C VAL A 122 -1.43 8.89 -10.64
N THR A 123 -1.55 8.00 -9.65
CA THR A 123 -0.81 8.08 -8.38
C THR A 123 0.69 7.96 -8.59
N LEU A 124 1.13 7.08 -9.50
CA LEU A 124 2.55 6.95 -9.86
C LEU A 124 3.15 8.27 -10.33
N SER A 125 2.46 9.01 -11.22
CA SER A 125 2.93 10.33 -11.66
C SER A 125 3.01 11.32 -10.51
N ALA A 126 2.06 11.28 -9.57
CA ALA A 126 2.03 12.18 -8.42
C ALA A 126 3.22 11.94 -7.46
N THR A 127 3.74 10.71 -7.36
CA THR A 127 4.90 10.40 -6.51
C THR A 127 6.21 10.92 -7.10
N PHE A 128 6.23 11.37 -8.36
CA PHE A 128 7.37 11.99 -9.05
C PHE A 128 7.16 13.48 -9.36
N ASP A 129 6.16 14.11 -8.76
CA ASP A 129 5.90 15.54 -8.93
C ASP A 129 6.90 16.37 -8.10
N GLU A 130 7.75 17.16 -8.78
CA GLU A 130 8.77 18.02 -8.15
C GLU A 130 8.17 19.05 -7.18
N ARG A 131 6.88 19.38 -7.33
CA ARG A 131 6.17 20.29 -6.41
C ARG A 131 5.87 19.66 -5.05
N ALA A 132 5.83 18.33 -5.00
CA ALA A 132 5.54 17.54 -3.79
C ALA A 132 6.77 16.83 -3.23
N PHE A 133 7.69 16.45 -4.12
CA PHE A 133 8.87 15.68 -3.78
C PHE A 133 10.14 16.39 -4.27
N GLU A 134 10.96 16.87 -3.37
CA GLU A 134 12.28 17.37 -3.71
C GLU A 134 13.12 16.24 -4.33
N SER A 135 13.72 16.49 -5.50
CA SER A 135 14.51 15.50 -6.24
C SER A 135 13.78 14.16 -6.37
N PRO A 136 12.63 14.10 -7.07
CA PRO A 136 11.75 12.93 -7.06
C PRO A 136 12.38 11.67 -7.64
N GLU A 137 13.39 11.81 -8.54
CA GLU A 137 14.14 10.69 -9.11
C GLU A 137 15.19 10.10 -8.13
N ALA A 138 15.49 10.82 -7.04
CA ALA A 138 16.43 10.32 -6.04
C ALA A 138 15.72 9.45 -5.00
N PHE A 139 16.36 8.36 -4.61
CA PHE A 139 15.91 7.50 -3.52
C PHE A 139 16.34 8.11 -2.18
N ILE A 140 15.39 8.65 -1.42
CA ILE A 140 15.64 9.38 -0.16
C ILE A 140 14.76 8.80 0.96
N PRO A 141 15.27 7.84 1.75
CA PRO A 141 14.49 7.17 2.80
C PRO A 141 13.98 8.08 3.93
N GLN A 142 14.57 9.27 4.08
CA GLN A 142 14.22 10.22 5.15
C GLN A 142 13.18 11.25 4.74
N ARG A 143 12.41 11.00 3.67
CA ARG A 143 11.33 11.92 3.27
C ARG A 143 10.27 12.01 4.37
N ASN A 144 9.64 13.18 4.45
CA ASN A 144 8.52 13.35 5.35
C ASN A 144 7.38 12.38 4.94
N TRP A 145 6.93 11.57 5.89
CA TRP A 145 5.82 10.64 5.70
C TRP A 145 4.59 11.30 5.08
N TYR A 146 4.31 12.54 5.43
CA TYR A 146 3.15 13.28 4.93
C TYR A 146 3.12 13.42 3.40
N ASN A 147 4.27 13.36 2.74
CA ASN A 147 4.36 13.45 1.28
C ASN A 147 3.95 12.15 0.58
N TYR A 148 4.02 11.01 1.27
CA TYR A 148 3.67 9.73 0.66
C TYR A 148 2.16 9.56 0.49
N PHE A 149 1.76 8.99 -0.65
CA PHE A 149 0.37 8.74 -1.02
C PHE A 149 0.01 7.24 -1.02
N HIS A 150 0.78 6.42 -0.32
CA HIS A 150 0.65 4.96 -0.31
C HIS A 150 -0.73 4.46 0.11
N PHE A 151 -1.40 5.16 1.01
CA PHE A 151 -2.70 4.79 1.56
C PHE A 151 -3.84 5.69 1.09
N GLY A 152 -3.61 6.51 0.08
CA GLY A 152 -4.60 7.48 -0.41
C GLY A 152 -4.81 8.65 0.54
N PHE A 153 -5.90 9.40 0.33
CA PHE A 153 -6.20 10.62 1.09
C PHE A 153 -7.71 10.88 1.19
N GLY A 154 -8.14 11.53 2.26
CA GLY A 154 -9.51 11.98 2.47
C GLY A 154 -10.48 10.82 2.78
N SER A 155 -11.73 10.94 2.31
CA SER A 155 -12.79 9.95 2.60
C SER A 155 -12.52 8.55 2.02
N HIS A 156 -11.57 8.42 1.10
CA HIS A 156 -11.14 7.16 0.50
C HIS A 156 -9.75 6.72 0.98
N GLU A 157 -9.24 7.29 2.07
CA GLU A 157 -8.03 6.81 2.70
C GLU A 157 -8.20 5.34 3.11
N CYS A 158 -7.13 4.55 2.97
CA CYS A 158 -7.15 3.13 3.28
C CYS A 158 -7.56 2.86 4.73
N LEU A 159 -8.59 2.05 4.92
CA LEU A 159 -9.05 1.63 6.25
C LEU A 159 -7.95 0.87 7.02
N GLY A 160 -7.12 0.10 6.29
CA GLY A 160 -6.02 -0.70 6.83
C GLY A 160 -4.71 0.07 7.04
N ARG A 161 -4.67 1.39 6.86
CA ARG A 161 -3.45 2.21 6.92
C ARG A 161 -2.55 1.86 8.11
N TYR A 162 -3.09 1.93 9.32
CA TYR A 162 -2.29 1.73 10.54
C TYR A 162 -1.78 0.30 10.70
N VAL A 163 -2.53 -0.68 10.21
CA VAL A 163 -2.11 -2.09 10.17
C VAL A 163 -1.03 -2.26 9.10
N GLY A 164 -1.25 -1.73 7.91
CA GLY A 164 -0.29 -1.78 6.80
C GLY A 164 1.04 -1.10 7.13
N MET A 165 0.99 0.02 7.86
CA MET A 165 2.20 0.74 8.31
C MET A 165 3.12 -0.12 9.18
N VAL A 166 2.60 -1.10 9.87
CA VAL A 166 3.38 -2.04 10.70
C VAL A 166 3.68 -3.32 9.94
N MET A 167 2.67 -3.89 9.27
CA MET A 167 2.80 -5.21 8.64
C MET A 167 3.76 -5.20 7.45
N ILE A 168 3.67 -4.22 6.56
CA ILE A 168 4.48 -4.20 5.34
C ILE A 168 5.98 -4.15 5.67
N PRO A 169 6.49 -3.19 6.46
CA PRO A 169 7.90 -3.17 6.82
C PRO A 169 8.33 -4.43 7.58
N GLU A 170 7.53 -4.92 8.53
CA GLU A 170 7.90 -6.10 9.30
C GLU A 170 7.96 -7.37 8.42
N MET A 171 7.07 -7.57 7.48
CA MET A 171 7.13 -8.69 6.55
C MET A 171 8.37 -8.60 5.65
N VAL A 172 8.70 -7.43 5.11
CA VAL A 172 9.95 -7.21 4.35
C VAL A 172 11.16 -7.51 5.23
N ARG A 173 11.17 -7.04 6.49
CA ARG A 173 12.24 -7.29 7.44
C ARG A 173 12.45 -8.77 7.69
N GLN A 174 11.38 -9.53 7.95
CA GLN A 174 11.45 -10.97 8.22
C GLN A 174 12.02 -11.77 7.05
N VAL A 175 11.88 -11.27 5.83
CA VAL A 175 12.52 -11.85 4.66
C VAL A 175 14.00 -11.46 4.60
N LEU A 176 14.32 -10.16 4.74
CA LEU A 176 15.68 -9.66 4.53
C LEU A 176 16.69 -10.08 5.61
N ILE A 177 16.23 -10.44 6.81
CA ILE A 177 17.10 -10.99 7.87
C ILE A 177 17.48 -12.46 7.65
N LYS A 178 16.87 -13.15 6.66
CA LYS A 178 17.24 -14.53 6.32
C LYS A 178 18.63 -14.55 5.71
N GLN A 179 19.46 -15.51 6.18
CA GLN A 179 20.83 -15.64 5.68
C GLN A 179 20.82 -16.10 4.20
N GLY A 180 21.54 -15.37 3.35
CA GLY A 180 21.67 -15.72 1.94
C GLY A 180 20.35 -15.63 1.17
N VAL A 181 19.44 -14.75 1.61
CA VAL A 181 18.17 -14.56 0.88
C VAL A 181 18.44 -13.96 -0.50
N GLU A 182 17.89 -14.58 -1.52
CA GLU A 182 18.01 -14.19 -2.92
C GLU A 182 16.75 -14.53 -3.72
N PRO A 183 16.43 -13.75 -4.77
CA PRO A 183 15.34 -14.08 -5.67
C PRO A 183 15.75 -15.18 -6.65
N LYS A 184 14.80 -16.06 -7.01
CA LYS A 184 14.95 -17.07 -8.07
C LYS A 184 14.52 -16.59 -9.45
N GLY A 185 14.19 -15.34 -9.58
CA GLY A 185 13.71 -14.70 -10.78
C GLY A 185 12.98 -13.40 -10.44
N ASP A 186 12.33 -12.81 -11.42
CA ASP A 186 11.46 -11.66 -11.22
C ASP A 186 10.08 -12.08 -10.70
N ILE A 187 9.28 -11.10 -10.27
CA ILE A 187 7.87 -11.34 -9.93
C ILE A 187 7.13 -11.87 -11.17
N ASP A 188 6.40 -12.97 -10.99
CA ASP A 188 5.49 -13.48 -12.01
C ASP A 188 4.11 -12.80 -11.90
N TYR A 189 3.73 -12.08 -12.93
CA TYR A 189 2.45 -11.38 -13.02
C TYR A 189 1.37 -12.17 -13.78
N LYS A 190 1.71 -13.31 -14.41
CA LYS A 190 0.78 -14.15 -15.20
C LYS A 190 -0.19 -13.38 -16.10
N SER A 191 0.29 -12.33 -16.73
CA SER A 191 -0.51 -11.45 -17.61
C SER A 191 -1.51 -10.53 -16.88
N GLY A 192 -1.52 -10.50 -15.54
CA GLY A 192 -2.30 -9.55 -14.74
C GLY A 192 -1.49 -8.28 -14.37
N PRO A 193 -2.14 -7.26 -13.83
CA PRO A 193 -1.48 -6.07 -13.34
C PRO A 193 -0.87 -6.24 -11.95
N PHE A 194 -1.14 -7.35 -11.27
CA PHE A 194 -0.74 -7.62 -9.90
C PHE A 194 0.21 -8.81 -9.81
N PRO A 195 1.18 -8.78 -8.86
CA PRO A 195 2.04 -9.92 -8.56
C PRO A 195 1.25 -11.17 -8.19
N GLU A 196 1.52 -12.28 -8.84
CA GLU A 196 0.93 -13.59 -8.54
C GLU A 196 1.86 -14.44 -7.65
N SER A 197 3.16 -14.42 -7.95
CA SER A 197 4.16 -15.11 -7.14
C SER A 197 5.52 -14.42 -7.23
N TYR A 198 6.30 -14.58 -6.16
CA TYR A 198 7.69 -14.16 -6.12
C TYR A 198 8.50 -15.20 -5.34
N ASP A 199 9.32 -15.97 -6.05
CA ASP A 199 10.06 -17.06 -5.47
C ASP A 199 11.39 -16.61 -4.90
N LEU A 200 11.62 -16.91 -3.63
CA LEU A 200 12.84 -16.60 -2.90
C LEU A 200 13.52 -17.87 -2.39
N ALA A 201 14.84 -17.86 -2.33
CA ALA A 201 15.64 -18.87 -1.66
C ALA A 201 16.41 -18.25 -0.50
N TRP A 202 16.71 -19.03 0.52
CA TRP A 202 17.59 -18.67 1.62
C TRP A 202 18.25 -19.90 2.21
N THR A 203 19.35 -19.71 2.95
CA THR A 203 20.04 -20.80 3.62
C THR A 203 19.28 -21.17 4.89
N THR A 204 18.86 -22.44 5.01
CA THR A 204 18.36 -22.99 6.27
C THR A 204 19.55 -23.41 7.13
N GLN A 205 19.60 -22.93 8.35
CA GLN A 205 20.56 -23.42 9.36
C GLN A 205 20.18 -24.83 9.78
#